data_fc6966d9fc3341a56ec540c884f837d7
#
_entry.id   fc6966d9fc3341a56ec540c884f837d7
#
_cell.length_a   1.000
_cell.length_b   1.000
_cell.length_c   1.000
_cell.angle_alpha   90.00
_cell.angle_beta   90.00
_cell.angle_gamma   90.00
#
_symmetry.space_group_name_H-M   'P 1'
#
loop_
_entity.id
_entity.type
_entity.pdbx_description
1 polymer ?
#
loop_
_entity_poly.entity_id
_entity_poly.type
_entity_poly.pdbx_seq_one_letter_code
_entity_poly.pdbx_strand_id
1 'polypeptide(L)'
;MTKRPNRIRSVDNILNMSGDCYRNTGHDEISLGALSISDYPHLKDLMARMGEVFNPQNVNIAFPSLRVSEELTELPSYLNTVRKSGLTFAPEAATTRLRKVINKNISNEDLFAGVREAYKEGWNLVKLYFMVGLPTETDEDVEEIAKLAYRVSSLRREVKGSVGNVNITVSPFVPKAHTPFQWEPMVSLERLKDIRRMIMSKIRHRRIRIKFSKPERSILEGVFARGNRELGKVIIQAWQDGCRFDAWDDFFDYDKWVSAFEKAGVNEKPYLYRERGEDEILPWDHLSSGIIKEFLASERKKSLEQEFTPDCFTDGCPDCGACARSEHYVKV
;
A
#
# COMPACT_ATOMS: atom_id res chain seq x y z
N MET A 1 -5.44 9.98 -0.59
CA MET A 1 -6.18 11.24 -0.31
C MET A 1 -5.30 12.33 0.28
N THR A 2 -4.61 12.13 1.38
CA THR A 2 -3.82 13.16 2.09
C THR A 2 -2.72 13.85 1.26
N LYS A 3 -2.47 13.44 0.02
CA LYS A 3 -1.46 14.00 -0.88
C LYS A 3 -2.05 14.59 -2.16
N ARG A 4 -3.21 15.19 -2.06
CA ARG A 4 -3.83 15.98 -3.13
C ARG A 4 -3.42 17.44 -3.02
N PRO A 5 -3.34 18.20 -4.13
CA PRO A 5 -3.37 17.73 -5.51
C PRO A 5 -2.14 16.91 -5.88
N ASN A 6 -2.26 16.06 -6.90
CA ASN A 6 -1.11 15.32 -7.42
C ASN A 6 -0.13 16.30 -8.08
N ARG A 7 1.16 16.14 -7.81
CA ARG A 7 2.23 16.97 -8.37
C ARG A 7 3.20 16.09 -9.11
N ILE A 8 3.33 16.29 -10.41
CA ILE A 8 4.22 15.52 -11.27
C ILE A 8 5.51 16.29 -11.56
N ARG A 9 6.60 15.57 -11.78
CA ARG A 9 7.87 16.12 -12.31
C ARG A 9 7.94 15.88 -13.81
N SER A 10 8.60 16.75 -14.54
CA SER A 10 8.86 16.52 -15.96
C SER A 10 9.82 15.35 -16.17
N VAL A 11 9.75 14.71 -17.32
CA VAL A 11 10.65 13.62 -17.73
C VAL A 11 12.11 14.07 -17.65
N ASP A 12 12.44 15.27 -18.15
CA ASP A 12 13.80 15.81 -18.09
C ASP A 12 14.31 15.97 -16.66
N ASN A 13 13.45 16.45 -15.76
CA ASN A 13 13.83 16.58 -14.35
C ASN A 13 14.13 15.21 -13.71
N ILE A 14 13.32 14.19 -14.01
CA ILE A 14 13.53 12.84 -13.50
C ILE A 14 14.83 12.25 -14.05
N LEU A 15 15.10 12.41 -15.35
CA LEU A 15 16.33 11.94 -16.00
C LEU A 15 17.57 12.60 -15.40
N ASN A 16 17.55 13.92 -15.23
CA ASN A 16 18.65 14.67 -14.64
C ASN A 16 18.94 14.21 -13.20
N MET A 17 17.90 14.11 -12.37
CA MET A 17 18.04 13.61 -10.99
C MET A 17 18.57 12.19 -10.95
N SER A 18 18.10 11.31 -11.83
CA SER A 18 18.57 9.92 -11.94
C SER A 18 20.04 9.86 -12.35
N GLY A 19 20.45 10.68 -13.30
CA GLY A 19 21.85 10.81 -13.74
C GLY A 19 22.76 11.32 -12.62
N ASP A 20 22.29 12.32 -11.85
CA ASP A 20 23.03 12.83 -10.69
C ASP A 20 23.16 11.78 -9.58
N CYS A 21 22.08 11.05 -9.28
CA CYS A 21 22.13 9.94 -8.33
C CYS A 21 23.15 8.89 -8.77
N TYR A 22 23.11 8.45 -10.02
CA TYR A 22 24.04 7.46 -10.53
C TYR A 22 25.50 7.93 -10.42
N ARG A 23 25.80 9.14 -10.89
CA ARG A 23 27.17 9.69 -10.87
C ARG A 23 27.73 9.87 -9.46
N ASN A 24 26.88 10.29 -8.52
CA ASN A 24 27.32 10.66 -7.17
C ASN A 24 27.33 9.49 -6.19
N THR A 25 26.63 8.39 -6.47
CA THR A 25 26.51 7.26 -5.53
C THR A 25 27.20 5.99 -6.01
N GLY A 26 27.37 5.82 -7.33
CA GLY A 26 27.94 4.61 -7.92
C GLY A 26 27.03 3.37 -7.81
N HIS A 27 25.75 3.54 -7.47
CA HIS A 27 24.80 2.43 -7.46
C HIS A 27 24.48 1.98 -8.89
N ASP A 28 24.37 0.66 -9.10
CA ASP A 28 23.99 0.02 -10.35
C ASP A 28 22.47 -0.19 -10.51
N GLU A 29 21.68 0.43 -9.64
CA GLU A 29 20.22 0.40 -9.68
C GLU A 29 19.63 1.77 -9.33
N ILE A 30 18.69 2.21 -10.16
CA ILE A 30 17.87 3.41 -9.92
C ILE A 30 16.43 2.95 -9.68
N SER A 31 15.86 3.34 -8.54
CA SER A 31 14.46 3.06 -8.23
C SER A 31 13.64 4.34 -8.34
N LEU A 32 12.58 4.29 -9.14
CA LEU A 32 11.59 5.37 -9.21
C LEU A 32 10.62 5.23 -8.04
N GLY A 33 10.29 6.35 -7.37
CA GLY A 33 9.38 6.38 -6.23
C GLY A 33 8.14 7.22 -6.53
N ALA A 34 6.95 6.58 -6.47
CA ALA A 34 5.67 7.25 -6.56
C ALA A 34 4.62 6.47 -5.79
N LEU A 35 3.48 7.11 -5.46
CA LEU A 35 2.33 6.41 -4.89
C LEU A 35 1.72 5.41 -5.90
N SER A 36 1.68 5.80 -7.17
CA SER A 36 1.36 4.94 -8.30
C SER A 36 2.15 5.44 -9.50
N ILE A 37 3.12 4.67 -9.95
CA ILE A 37 3.94 5.07 -11.11
C ILE A 37 3.16 4.87 -12.42
N SER A 38 2.22 3.95 -12.45
CA SER A 38 1.35 3.69 -13.61
C SER A 38 0.50 4.90 -13.98
N ASP A 39 0.18 5.77 -13.00
CA ASP A 39 -0.64 6.95 -13.20
C ASP A 39 0.20 8.17 -13.68
N TYR A 40 1.50 7.97 -13.95
CA TYR A 40 2.33 9.06 -14.47
C TYR A 40 2.07 9.27 -15.97
N PRO A 41 1.57 10.45 -16.40
CA PRO A 41 1.08 10.68 -17.76
C PRO A 41 2.14 10.45 -18.86
N HIS A 42 3.40 10.63 -18.53
CA HIS A 42 4.52 10.51 -19.48
C HIS A 42 5.35 9.24 -19.23
N LEU A 43 4.73 8.18 -18.68
CA LEU A 43 5.47 6.98 -18.28
C LEU A 43 6.19 6.31 -19.46
N LYS A 44 5.53 6.21 -20.61
CA LYS A 44 6.13 5.60 -21.83
C LYS A 44 7.38 6.35 -22.29
N ASP A 45 7.31 7.67 -22.39
CA ASP A 45 8.45 8.53 -22.76
C ASP A 45 9.58 8.43 -21.72
N LEU A 46 9.23 8.53 -20.44
CA LEU A 46 10.22 8.37 -19.35
C LEU A 46 10.95 7.04 -19.45
N MET A 47 10.22 5.95 -19.69
CA MET A 47 10.78 4.61 -19.77
C MET A 47 11.74 4.43 -20.96
N ALA A 48 11.32 4.90 -22.14
CA ALA A 48 12.14 4.85 -23.33
C ALA A 48 13.46 5.59 -23.10
N ARG A 49 13.40 6.83 -22.64
CA ARG A 49 14.58 7.69 -22.43
C ARG A 49 15.47 7.21 -21.27
N MET A 50 14.91 6.68 -20.20
CA MET A 50 15.71 6.05 -19.14
C MET A 50 16.43 4.80 -19.68
N GLY A 51 15.76 3.98 -20.48
CA GLY A 51 16.37 2.82 -21.11
C GLY A 51 17.55 3.20 -22.04
N GLU A 52 17.37 4.23 -22.87
CA GLU A 52 18.43 4.75 -23.73
C GLU A 52 19.68 5.22 -22.95
N VAL A 53 19.46 5.88 -21.83
CA VAL A 53 20.55 6.45 -21.01
C VAL A 53 21.23 5.39 -20.16
N PHE A 54 20.47 4.51 -19.49
CA PHE A 54 21.01 3.66 -18.42
C PHE A 54 21.30 2.21 -18.84
N ASN A 55 20.57 1.64 -19.83
CA ASN A 55 20.84 0.27 -20.28
C ASN A 55 22.27 0.06 -20.83
N PRO A 56 22.84 1.00 -21.64
CA PRO A 56 24.21 0.86 -22.10
C PRO A 56 25.26 0.86 -20.98
N GLN A 57 24.90 1.42 -19.81
CA GLN A 57 25.75 1.48 -18.63
C GLN A 57 25.54 0.31 -17.67
N ASN A 58 24.68 -0.67 -18.03
CA ASN A 58 24.25 -1.79 -17.17
C ASN A 58 23.62 -1.36 -15.85
N VAL A 59 23.01 -0.17 -15.80
CA VAL A 59 22.28 0.32 -14.63
C VAL A 59 20.84 -0.19 -14.70
N ASN A 60 20.42 -0.91 -13.66
CA ASN A 60 19.07 -1.45 -13.58
C ASN A 60 18.06 -0.36 -13.21
N ILE A 61 16.90 -0.37 -13.87
CA ILE A 61 15.78 0.51 -13.52
C ILE A 61 14.74 -0.33 -12.77
N ALA A 62 14.63 -0.08 -11.48
CA ALA A 62 13.66 -0.78 -10.63
C ALA A 62 12.36 0.03 -10.52
N PHE A 63 11.26 -0.68 -10.65
CA PHE A 63 9.92 -0.11 -10.50
C PHE A 63 9.34 -0.53 -9.16
N PRO A 64 8.76 0.44 -8.43
CA PRO A 64 7.98 0.12 -7.24
C PRO A 64 6.71 -0.64 -7.61
N SER A 65 5.67 -0.56 -6.83
CA SER A 65 4.38 -1.17 -7.13
C SER A 65 3.74 -0.57 -8.38
N LEU A 66 3.28 -1.43 -9.27
CA LEU A 66 2.44 -1.07 -10.40
C LEU A 66 0.98 -1.19 -10.00
N ARG A 67 0.17 -0.18 -10.35
CA ARG A 67 -1.28 -0.32 -10.30
C ARG A 67 -1.70 -1.21 -11.46
N VAL A 68 -2.59 -2.14 -11.20
CA VAL A 68 -3.20 -2.95 -12.27
C VAL A 68 -4.18 -2.06 -13.02
N SER A 69 -3.90 -1.75 -14.28
CA SER A 69 -4.76 -1.02 -15.19
C SER A 69 -4.66 -1.65 -16.57
N GLU A 70 -5.55 -1.33 -17.49
CA GLU A 70 -5.48 -1.81 -18.87
C GLU A 70 -4.15 -1.45 -19.55
N GLU A 71 -3.56 -0.32 -19.19
CA GLU A 71 -2.25 0.12 -19.67
C GLU A 71 -1.09 -0.78 -19.24
N LEU A 72 -1.29 -1.59 -18.18
CA LEU A 72 -0.30 -2.57 -17.71
C LEU A 72 -0.06 -3.72 -18.67
N THR A 73 -0.96 -4.00 -19.59
CA THR A 73 -0.73 -5.04 -20.61
C THR A 73 0.45 -4.69 -21.53
N GLU A 74 0.71 -3.39 -21.73
CA GLU A 74 1.83 -2.92 -22.54
C GLU A 74 3.11 -2.66 -21.72
N LEU A 75 2.98 -2.39 -20.41
CA LEU A 75 4.09 -1.96 -19.57
C LEU A 75 5.25 -2.96 -19.49
N PRO A 76 5.04 -4.30 -19.37
CA PRO A 76 6.14 -5.24 -19.33
C PRO A 76 7.03 -5.20 -20.57
N SER A 77 6.50 -4.83 -21.74
CA SER A 77 7.27 -4.69 -22.98
C SER A 77 8.19 -3.46 -22.99
N TYR A 78 7.79 -2.38 -22.29
CA TYR A 78 8.62 -1.18 -22.13
C TYR A 78 9.65 -1.32 -21.01
N LEU A 79 9.48 -2.29 -20.09
CA LEU A 79 10.43 -2.58 -19.02
C LEU A 79 11.62 -3.41 -19.53
N ASN A 80 12.38 -2.85 -20.45
CA ASN A 80 13.63 -3.48 -20.89
C ASN A 80 14.70 -3.28 -19.81
N THR A 81 14.52 -3.96 -18.68
CA THR A 81 15.41 -3.87 -17.53
C THR A 81 16.55 -4.86 -17.64
N VAL A 82 17.73 -4.45 -17.19
CA VAL A 82 18.94 -5.29 -17.16
C VAL A 82 18.71 -6.56 -16.31
N ARG A 83 17.90 -6.45 -15.26
CA ARG A 83 17.55 -7.56 -14.35
C ARG A 83 16.05 -7.65 -14.11
N LYS A 84 15.44 -8.81 -14.36
CA LYS A 84 14.03 -9.08 -14.05
C LYS A 84 13.90 -9.66 -12.64
N SER A 85 13.96 -8.79 -11.61
CA SER A 85 13.95 -9.23 -10.22
C SER A 85 12.58 -9.77 -9.76
N GLY A 86 11.52 -9.02 -9.93
CA GLY A 86 10.15 -9.43 -9.55
C GLY A 86 9.18 -8.28 -9.77
N LEU A 87 8.01 -8.58 -10.30
CA LEU A 87 6.99 -7.58 -10.56
C LEU A 87 6.00 -7.51 -9.40
N THR A 88 5.73 -6.30 -8.94
CA THR A 88 4.87 -6.08 -7.76
C THR A 88 3.51 -5.58 -8.19
N PHE A 89 2.47 -6.28 -7.75
CA PHE A 89 1.08 -5.86 -7.85
C PHE A 89 0.49 -5.70 -6.45
N ALA A 90 -0.26 -4.64 -6.25
CA ALA A 90 -0.91 -4.36 -4.98
C ALA A 90 -2.44 -4.38 -5.15
N PRO A 91 -3.09 -5.56 -5.23
CA PRO A 91 -4.54 -5.64 -5.27
C PRO A 91 -5.18 -5.17 -3.96
N GLU A 92 -4.45 -5.17 -2.85
CA GLU A 92 -4.80 -4.78 -1.49
C GLU A 92 -5.87 -5.67 -0.84
N ALA A 93 -6.86 -6.14 -1.61
CA ALA A 93 -7.86 -7.11 -1.19
C ALA A 93 -8.04 -8.18 -2.28
N ALA A 94 -8.43 -9.40 -1.90
CA ALA A 94 -8.53 -10.50 -2.84
C ALA A 94 -9.87 -10.53 -3.60
N THR A 95 -10.95 -10.02 -2.98
CA THR A 95 -12.28 -9.97 -3.59
C THR A 95 -12.58 -8.62 -4.21
N THR A 96 -13.36 -8.61 -5.30
CA THR A 96 -13.82 -7.38 -5.93
C THR A 96 -14.70 -6.56 -4.99
N ARG A 97 -15.49 -7.23 -4.15
CA ARG A 97 -16.30 -6.60 -3.12
C ARG A 97 -15.45 -5.74 -2.18
N LEU A 98 -14.43 -6.34 -1.59
CA LEU A 98 -13.60 -5.66 -0.61
C LEU A 98 -12.68 -4.60 -1.27
N ARG A 99 -12.32 -4.78 -2.55
CA ARG A 99 -11.64 -3.72 -3.33
C ARG A 99 -12.50 -2.48 -3.51
N LYS A 100 -13.82 -2.65 -3.72
CA LYS A 100 -14.75 -1.51 -3.77
C LYS A 100 -14.79 -0.76 -2.44
N VAL A 101 -14.79 -1.47 -1.31
CA VAL A 101 -14.72 -0.86 0.03
C VAL A 101 -13.53 0.08 0.18
N ILE A 102 -12.38 -0.27 -0.38
CA ILE A 102 -11.17 0.57 -0.32
C ILE A 102 -11.00 1.48 -1.54
N ASN A 103 -12.03 1.64 -2.33
CA ASN A 103 -12.04 2.42 -3.57
C ASN A 103 -10.90 2.05 -4.54
N LYS A 104 -10.68 0.74 -4.73
CA LYS A 104 -9.66 0.23 -5.65
C LYS A 104 -10.32 -0.47 -6.83
N ASN A 105 -10.46 0.27 -7.93
CA ASN A 105 -11.10 -0.23 -9.15
C ASN A 105 -10.15 -1.12 -9.95
N ILE A 106 -10.07 -2.38 -9.54
CA ILE A 106 -9.27 -3.41 -10.20
C ILE A 106 -10.07 -4.71 -10.20
N SER A 107 -10.30 -5.30 -11.37
CA SER A 107 -10.88 -6.63 -11.48
C SER A 107 -9.81 -7.74 -11.33
N ASN A 108 -10.24 -8.97 -11.10
CA ASN A 108 -9.34 -10.11 -11.16
C ASN A 108 -8.82 -10.35 -12.59
N GLU A 109 -9.65 -10.05 -13.57
CA GLU A 109 -9.36 -10.17 -14.99
C GLU A 109 -8.20 -9.25 -15.39
N ASP A 110 -8.22 -8.00 -14.94
CA ASP A 110 -7.13 -7.03 -15.16
C ASP A 110 -5.84 -7.51 -14.52
N LEU A 111 -5.91 -7.96 -13.26
CA LEU A 111 -4.76 -8.54 -12.57
C LEU A 111 -4.19 -9.73 -13.34
N PHE A 112 -5.04 -10.64 -13.80
CA PHE A 112 -4.60 -11.83 -14.53
C PHE A 112 -4.03 -11.48 -15.90
N ALA A 113 -4.59 -10.48 -16.59
CA ALA A 113 -4.07 -9.97 -17.85
C ALA A 113 -2.65 -9.40 -17.66
N GLY A 114 -2.46 -8.49 -16.71
CA GLY A 114 -1.14 -7.92 -16.41
C GLY A 114 -0.10 -8.98 -16.00
N VAL A 115 -0.51 -9.98 -15.20
CA VAL A 115 0.37 -11.08 -14.79
C VAL A 115 0.74 -11.98 -15.99
N ARG A 116 -0.20 -12.26 -16.92
CA ARG A 116 0.11 -13.05 -18.12
C ARG A 116 1.14 -12.34 -18.99
N GLU A 117 0.99 -11.04 -19.22
CA GLU A 117 1.96 -10.27 -19.99
C GLU A 117 3.34 -10.27 -19.31
N ALA A 118 3.39 -10.08 -17.99
CA ALA A 118 4.64 -10.19 -17.25
C ALA A 118 5.31 -11.57 -17.46
N TYR A 119 4.56 -12.65 -17.44
CA TYR A 119 5.10 -13.99 -17.68
C TYR A 119 5.52 -14.22 -19.13
N LYS A 120 4.82 -13.65 -20.13
CA LYS A 120 5.23 -13.68 -21.54
C LYS A 120 6.59 -13.01 -21.72
N GLU A 121 6.76 -11.84 -21.13
CA GLU A 121 7.99 -11.06 -21.12
C GLU A 121 9.13 -11.67 -20.30
N GLY A 122 8.93 -12.85 -19.71
CA GLY A 122 9.98 -13.62 -19.04
C GLY A 122 10.14 -13.35 -17.56
N TRP A 123 9.25 -12.59 -16.94
CA TRP A 123 9.21 -12.51 -15.47
C TRP A 123 8.88 -13.89 -14.88
N ASN A 124 9.46 -14.22 -13.74
CA ASN A 124 9.24 -15.50 -13.06
C ASN A 124 8.71 -15.35 -11.63
N LEU A 125 8.83 -14.16 -11.08
CA LEU A 125 8.39 -13.82 -9.73
C LEU A 125 7.36 -12.70 -9.77
N VAL A 126 6.19 -12.97 -9.21
CA VAL A 126 5.14 -11.98 -8.93
C VAL A 126 5.08 -11.74 -7.44
N LYS A 127 5.04 -10.48 -7.03
CA LYS A 127 4.85 -10.06 -5.63
C LYS A 127 3.44 -9.49 -5.50
N LEU A 128 2.67 -9.99 -4.53
CA LEU A 128 1.31 -9.54 -4.25
C LEU A 128 1.24 -8.92 -2.85
N TYR A 129 0.64 -7.74 -2.76
CA TYR A 129 0.43 -7.06 -1.48
C TYR A 129 -1.05 -7.06 -1.11
N PHE A 130 -1.35 -7.45 0.14
CA PHE A 130 -2.70 -7.46 0.69
C PHE A 130 -2.73 -6.77 2.05
N MET A 131 -3.85 -6.13 2.33
CA MET A 131 -4.25 -5.68 3.66
C MET A 131 -5.28 -6.64 4.23
N VAL A 132 -5.28 -6.83 5.55
CA VAL A 132 -6.27 -7.63 6.29
C VAL A 132 -6.78 -6.86 7.50
N GLY A 133 -7.98 -7.16 7.94
CA GLY A 133 -8.66 -6.40 8.99
C GLY A 133 -9.30 -5.12 8.45
N LEU A 134 -9.66 -5.11 7.18
CA LEU A 134 -10.38 -4.01 6.53
C LEU A 134 -11.83 -3.92 7.06
N PRO A 135 -12.44 -2.72 7.05
CA PRO A 135 -13.88 -2.60 7.33
C PRO A 135 -14.69 -3.55 6.45
N THR A 136 -15.68 -4.19 7.03
CA THR A 136 -16.57 -5.19 6.39
C THR A 136 -15.90 -6.49 5.89
N GLU A 137 -14.61 -6.73 6.19
CA GLU A 137 -13.91 -7.96 5.82
C GLU A 137 -14.53 -9.20 6.44
N THR A 138 -14.74 -10.24 5.63
CA THR A 138 -15.24 -11.56 6.06
C THR A 138 -14.15 -12.63 5.97
N ASP A 139 -14.41 -13.80 6.55
CA ASP A 139 -13.47 -14.92 6.46
C ASP A 139 -13.29 -15.41 5.01
N GLU A 140 -14.34 -15.32 4.19
CA GLU A 140 -14.28 -15.65 2.77
C GLU A 140 -13.34 -14.70 2.01
N ASP A 141 -13.34 -13.40 2.33
CA ASP A 141 -12.41 -12.44 1.73
C ASP A 141 -10.96 -12.78 2.05
N VAL A 142 -10.72 -13.22 3.29
CA VAL A 142 -9.38 -13.63 3.76
C VAL A 142 -8.92 -14.92 3.06
N GLU A 143 -9.81 -15.92 2.94
CA GLU A 143 -9.49 -17.18 2.27
C GLU A 143 -9.19 -17.00 0.78
N GLU A 144 -9.83 -16.01 0.15
CA GLU A 144 -9.63 -15.72 -1.26
C GLU A 144 -8.21 -15.26 -1.58
N ILE A 145 -7.45 -14.73 -0.59
CA ILE A 145 -6.03 -14.37 -0.76
C ILE A 145 -5.22 -15.58 -1.23
N ALA A 146 -5.43 -16.74 -0.59
CA ALA A 146 -4.72 -17.95 -0.97
C ALA A 146 -5.13 -18.43 -2.37
N LYS A 147 -6.43 -18.43 -2.69
CA LYS A 147 -6.93 -18.86 -4.00
C LYS A 147 -6.39 -17.96 -5.12
N LEU A 148 -6.40 -16.65 -4.92
CA LEU A 148 -5.86 -15.66 -5.86
C LEU A 148 -4.36 -15.92 -6.13
N ALA A 149 -3.58 -16.20 -5.09
CA ALA A 149 -2.16 -16.50 -5.23
C ALA A 149 -1.91 -17.79 -6.02
N TYR A 150 -2.70 -18.84 -5.78
CA TYR A 150 -2.64 -20.06 -6.58
C TYR A 150 -3.00 -19.81 -8.04
N ARG A 151 -4.05 -19.02 -8.31
CA ARG A 151 -4.44 -18.66 -9.68
C ARG A 151 -3.33 -17.89 -10.38
N VAL A 152 -2.76 -16.86 -9.75
CA VAL A 152 -1.62 -16.09 -10.27
C VAL A 152 -0.42 -17.00 -10.56
N SER A 153 -0.06 -17.92 -9.67
CA SER A 153 1.01 -18.87 -9.91
C SER A 153 0.73 -19.78 -11.11
N SER A 154 -0.52 -20.23 -11.28
CA SER A 154 -0.92 -21.14 -12.36
C SER A 154 -0.93 -20.49 -13.75
N LEU A 155 -1.14 -19.17 -13.85
CA LEU A 155 -1.15 -18.44 -15.12
C LEU A 155 0.16 -18.62 -15.91
N ARG A 156 1.29 -18.74 -15.21
CA ARG A 156 2.57 -18.99 -15.90
C ARG A 156 2.60 -20.31 -16.63
N ARG A 157 1.87 -21.33 -16.15
CA ARG A 157 1.79 -22.63 -16.84
C ARG A 157 1.14 -22.48 -18.22
N GLU A 158 0.15 -21.59 -18.33
CA GLU A 158 -0.54 -21.30 -19.60
C GLU A 158 0.43 -20.69 -20.65
N VAL A 159 1.47 -19.96 -20.18
CA VAL A 159 2.40 -19.21 -21.04
C VAL A 159 3.75 -19.91 -21.24
N LYS A 160 4.30 -20.52 -20.20
CA LYS A 160 5.68 -21.08 -20.16
C LYS A 160 5.73 -22.54 -19.70
N GLY A 161 4.60 -23.24 -19.60
CA GLY A 161 4.54 -24.67 -19.27
C GLY A 161 4.78 -25.02 -17.79
N SER A 162 5.16 -24.09 -16.92
CA SER A 162 5.39 -24.33 -15.49
C SER A 162 4.83 -23.20 -14.62
N VAL A 163 4.47 -23.53 -13.37
CA VAL A 163 3.91 -22.53 -12.43
C VAL A 163 4.94 -21.46 -12.04
N GLY A 164 4.46 -20.24 -11.82
CA GLY A 164 5.26 -19.09 -11.40
C GLY A 164 5.55 -19.05 -9.90
N ASN A 165 6.58 -18.30 -9.52
CA ASN A 165 6.82 -17.98 -8.12
C ASN A 165 5.95 -16.80 -7.71
N VAL A 166 5.32 -16.89 -6.52
CA VAL A 166 4.49 -15.83 -5.97
C VAL A 166 4.94 -15.54 -4.53
N ASN A 167 5.28 -14.28 -4.28
CA ASN A 167 5.54 -13.79 -2.94
C ASN A 167 4.35 -12.94 -2.50
N ILE A 168 3.71 -13.32 -1.40
CA ILE A 168 2.62 -12.58 -0.80
C ILE A 168 3.16 -11.82 0.40
N THR A 169 2.83 -10.53 0.50
CA THR A 169 3.02 -9.76 1.73
C THR A 169 1.64 -9.37 2.24
N VAL A 170 1.36 -9.68 3.50
CA VAL A 170 0.11 -9.35 4.17
C VAL A 170 0.40 -8.41 5.32
N SER A 171 -0.27 -7.28 5.33
CA SER A 171 -0.14 -6.25 6.37
C SER A 171 -1.49 -5.97 7.02
N PRO A 172 -1.57 -5.83 8.36
CA PRO A 172 -2.77 -5.37 9.01
C PRO A 172 -3.17 -3.97 8.53
N PHE A 173 -4.46 -3.76 8.36
CA PHE A 173 -5.01 -2.44 8.11
C PHE A 173 -4.93 -1.59 9.38
N VAL A 174 -4.40 -0.38 9.24
CA VAL A 174 -4.32 0.62 10.30
C VAL A 174 -5.06 1.88 9.86
N PRO A 175 -6.20 2.22 10.49
CA PRO A 175 -6.92 3.46 10.20
C PRO A 175 -6.03 4.69 10.40
N LYS A 176 -6.02 5.59 9.43
CA LYS A 176 -5.17 6.80 9.46
C LYS A 176 -6.00 8.07 9.51
N ALA A 177 -5.45 9.09 10.15
CA ALA A 177 -5.99 10.45 10.13
C ALA A 177 -6.19 10.97 8.70
N HIS A 178 -7.18 11.81 8.49
CA HIS A 178 -7.51 12.43 7.20
C HIS A 178 -7.79 11.43 6.07
N THR A 179 -8.32 10.24 6.42
CA THR A 179 -8.80 9.25 5.47
C THR A 179 -10.27 8.91 5.76
N PRO A 180 -11.03 8.35 4.81
CA PRO A 180 -12.41 7.94 5.06
C PRO A 180 -12.56 6.98 6.25
N PHE A 181 -11.53 6.18 6.53
CA PHE A 181 -11.53 5.21 7.62
C PHE A 181 -10.98 5.74 8.95
N GLN A 182 -10.79 7.05 9.09
CA GLN A 182 -10.33 7.64 10.36
C GLN A 182 -11.26 7.38 11.56
N TRP A 183 -12.52 7.09 11.28
CA TRP A 183 -13.54 6.78 12.31
C TRP A 183 -13.63 5.28 12.60
N GLU A 184 -13.13 4.42 11.71
CA GLU A 184 -13.24 2.97 11.83
C GLU A 184 -12.35 2.42 12.96
N PRO A 185 -12.81 1.39 13.69
CA PRO A 185 -11.95 0.65 14.61
C PRO A 185 -10.92 -0.20 13.86
N MET A 186 -9.86 -0.55 14.55
CA MET A 186 -8.93 -1.59 14.13
C MET A 186 -9.38 -2.95 14.67
N VAL A 187 -9.13 -4.03 13.95
CA VAL A 187 -9.39 -5.38 14.45
C VAL A 187 -8.41 -5.75 15.57
N SER A 188 -8.82 -6.67 16.45
CA SER A 188 -8.00 -7.06 17.60
C SER A 188 -6.73 -7.84 17.18
N LEU A 189 -5.75 -7.88 18.09
CA LEU A 189 -4.53 -8.66 17.89
C LEU A 189 -4.84 -10.16 17.71
N GLU A 190 -5.81 -10.68 18.47
CA GLU A 190 -6.27 -12.07 18.38
C GLU A 190 -6.85 -12.34 16.98
N ARG A 191 -7.71 -11.43 16.49
CA ARG A 191 -8.28 -11.56 15.14
C ARG A 191 -7.19 -11.55 14.06
N LEU A 192 -6.18 -10.70 14.18
CA LEU A 192 -5.04 -10.68 13.25
C LEU A 192 -4.24 -12.00 13.27
N LYS A 193 -4.09 -12.61 14.46
CA LYS A 193 -3.45 -13.93 14.60
C LYS A 193 -4.29 -15.04 13.97
N ASP A 194 -5.62 -14.96 14.09
CA ASP A 194 -6.55 -15.89 13.46
C ASP A 194 -6.50 -15.81 11.94
N ILE A 195 -6.56 -14.61 11.39
CA ILE A 195 -6.41 -14.34 9.96
C ILE A 195 -5.10 -14.94 9.44
N ARG A 196 -3.99 -14.70 10.14
CA ARG A 196 -2.70 -15.30 9.77
C ARG A 196 -2.77 -16.83 9.74
N ARG A 197 -3.34 -17.46 10.77
CA ARG A 197 -3.49 -18.92 10.83
C ARG A 197 -4.34 -19.42 9.66
N MET A 198 -5.45 -18.76 9.37
CA MET A 198 -6.36 -19.09 8.27
C MET A 198 -5.63 -19.10 6.92
N ILE A 199 -4.94 -18.01 6.57
CA ILE A 199 -4.20 -17.92 5.30
C ILE A 199 -3.09 -18.97 5.24
N MET A 200 -2.30 -19.14 6.32
CA MET A 200 -1.21 -20.09 6.37
C MET A 200 -1.69 -21.54 6.18
N SER A 201 -2.86 -21.89 6.70
CA SER A 201 -3.43 -23.25 6.57
C SER A 201 -3.77 -23.61 5.12
N LYS A 202 -4.04 -22.62 4.27
CA LYS A 202 -4.43 -22.80 2.87
C LYS A 202 -3.24 -22.81 1.90
N ILE A 203 -2.08 -22.28 2.29
CA ILE A 203 -0.91 -22.18 1.41
C ILE A 203 0.06 -23.35 1.70
N ARG A 204 0.14 -24.32 0.77
CA ARG A 204 1.00 -25.52 0.88
C ARG A 204 2.03 -25.66 -0.24
N HIS A 205 2.00 -24.77 -1.24
CA HIS A 205 2.85 -24.91 -2.41
C HIS A 205 4.17 -24.15 -2.25
N ARG A 206 5.32 -24.86 -2.46
CA ARG A 206 6.68 -24.32 -2.26
C ARG A 206 7.03 -23.07 -3.08
N ARG A 207 6.31 -22.81 -4.18
CA ARG A 207 6.52 -21.64 -5.03
C ARG A 207 5.69 -20.43 -4.59
N ILE A 208 4.83 -20.59 -3.59
CA ILE A 208 4.07 -19.50 -2.98
C ILE A 208 4.66 -19.26 -1.60
N ARG A 209 5.29 -18.10 -1.43
CA ARG A 209 5.85 -17.69 -0.15
C ARG A 209 5.00 -16.57 0.41
N ILE A 210 4.81 -16.59 1.73
CA ILE A 210 4.04 -15.55 2.41
C ILE A 210 4.86 -14.93 3.53
N LYS A 211 4.80 -13.60 3.61
CA LYS A 211 5.34 -12.80 4.69
C LYS A 211 4.21 -12.00 5.33
N PHE A 212 4.14 -12.01 6.64
CA PHE A 212 3.24 -11.17 7.41
C PHE A 212 4.02 -10.07 8.11
N SER A 213 3.48 -8.86 8.11
CA SER A 213 3.92 -7.84 9.05
C SER A 213 3.61 -8.28 10.48
N LYS A 214 4.45 -7.91 11.45
CA LYS A 214 4.20 -8.26 12.86
C LYS A 214 2.92 -7.58 13.34
N PRO A 215 1.89 -8.32 13.76
CA PRO A 215 0.61 -7.72 14.19
C PRO A 215 0.77 -6.77 15.36
N GLU A 216 1.66 -7.10 16.30
CA GLU A 216 1.96 -6.30 17.50
C GLU A 216 2.49 -4.90 17.11
N ARG A 217 3.32 -4.82 16.06
CA ARG A 217 3.81 -3.54 15.55
C ARG A 217 2.67 -2.73 14.94
N SER A 218 1.77 -3.36 14.21
CA SER A 218 0.61 -2.70 13.61
C SER A 218 -0.38 -2.21 14.68
N ILE A 219 -0.54 -2.94 15.77
CA ILE A 219 -1.31 -2.49 16.93
C ILE A 219 -0.68 -1.22 17.52
N LEU A 220 0.63 -1.23 17.78
CA LEU A 220 1.32 -0.06 18.30
C LEU A 220 1.23 1.13 17.32
N GLU A 221 1.40 0.88 16.02
CA GLU A 221 1.20 1.90 14.97
C GLU A 221 -0.23 2.48 15.02
N GLY A 222 -1.23 1.64 15.20
CA GLY A 222 -2.63 2.06 15.34
C GLY A 222 -2.85 2.97 16.55
N VAL A 223 -2.25 2.64 17.69
CA VAL A 223 -2.30 3.49 18.89
C VAL A 223 -1.73 4.88 18.58
N PHE A 224 -0.52 4.94 18.01
CA PHE A 224 0.13 6.23 17.74
C PHE A 224 -0.53 7.01 16.60
N ALA A 225 -1.10 6.33 15.61
CA ALA A 225 -1.82 6.98 14.52
C ALA A 225 -3.15 7.60 14.96
N ARG A 226 -3.73 7.14 16.06
CA ARG A 226 -5.09 7.49 16.51
C ARG A 226 -5.14 8.10 17.90
N GLY A 227 -4.02 8.12 18.61
CA GLY A 227 -3.94 8.58 19.98
C GLY A 227 -3.87 10.10 20.12
N ASN A 228 -3.81 10.55 21.35
CA ASN A 228 -3.72 11.94 21.74
C ASN A 228 -2.39 12.22 22.47
N ARG A 229 -2.27 13.40 23.08
CA ARG A 229 -1.04 13.85 23.78
C ARG A 229 -0.66 12.99 24.98
N GLU A 230 -1.59 12.25 25.58
CA GLU A 230 -1.30 11.33 26.69
C GLU A 230 -0.25 10.26 26.33
N LEU A 231 -0.19 9.89 25.04
CA LEU A 231 0.82 8.95 24.54
C LEU A 231 2.27 9.45 24.72
N GLY A 232 2.46 10.75 24.92
CA GLY A 232 3.79 11.28 25.27
C GLY A 232 4.38 10.66 26.53
N LYS A 233 3.54 10.40 27.54
CA LYS A 233 3.96 9.73 28.80
C LYS A 233 4.42 8.29 28.52
N VAL A 234 3.70 7.59 27.64
CA VAL A 234 4.03 6.20 27.24
C VAL A 234 5.36 6.14 26.51
N ILE A 235 5.61 7.08 25.59
CA ILE A 235 6.86 7.15 24.83
C ILE A 235 8.05 7.38 25.77
N ILE A 236 7.90 8.31 26.73
CA ILE A 236 8.96 8.59 27.72
C ILE A 236 9.21 7.34 28.57
N GLN A 237 8.16 6.65 29.03
CA GLN A 237 8.29 5.44 29.83
C GLN A 237 8.95 4.31 29.04
N ALA A 238 8.52 4.06 27.80
CA ALA A 238 9.12 3.06 26.93
C ALA A 238 10.62 3.35 26.69
N TRP A 239 10.97 4.64 26.50
CA TRP A 239 12.35 5.04 26.37
C TRP A 239 13.16 4.76 27.66
N GLN A 240 12.61 5.03 28.84
CA GLN A 240 13.23 4.72 30.12
C GLN A 240 13.41 3.21 30.34
N ASP A 241 12.43 2.42 29.89
CA ASP A 241 12.47 0.94 29.92
C ASP A 241 13.38 0.33 28.85
N GLY A 242 14.10 1.17 28.09
CA GLY A 242 15.14 0.76 27.15
C GLY A 242 14.64 0.41 25.75
N CYS A 243 13.41 0.80 25.34
CA CYS A 243 12.99 0.71 23.95
C CYS A 243 13.84 1.62 23.08
N ARG A 244 14.48 1.04 22.07
CA ARG A 244 15.35 1.71 21.09
C ARG A 244 15.23 1.00 19.76
N PHE A 245 15.28 1.75 18.66
CA PHE A 245 15.31 1.20 17.32
C PHE A 245 14.12 0.28 16.98
N ASP A 246 12.92 0.55 17.51
CA ASP A 246 11.73 -0.30 17.36
C ASP A 246 11.25 -0.47 15.90
N ALA A 247 11.80 0.32 14.96
CA ALA A 247 11.58 0.11 13.53
C ALA A 247 12.25 -1.19 13.00
N TRP A 248 13.22 -1.73 13.73
CA TRP A 248 13.93 -2.95 13.37
C TRP A 248 13.36 -4.15 14.13
N ASP A 249 13.14 -5.26 13.43
CA ASP A 249 12.51 -6.44 13.98
C ASP A 249 13.25 -7.06 15.18
N ASP A 250 14.59 -6.95 15.19
CA ASP A 250 15.46 -7.51 16.23
C ASP A 250 15.42 -6.70 17.52
N PHE A 251 15.03 -5.43 17.46
CA PHE A 251 14.98 -4.53 18.61
C PHE A 251 13.57 -4.26 19.12
N PHE A 252 12.54 -4.61 18.33
CA PHE A 252 11.17 -4.38 18.69
C PHE A 252 10.69 -5.39 19.75
N ASP A 253 10.38 -4.88 20.93
CA ASP A 253 9.88 -5.64 22.08
C ASP A 253 8.48 -5.10 22.48
N TYR A 254 7.45 -5.84 22.12
CA TYR A 254 6.07 -5.44 22.38
C TYR A 254 5.71 -5.46 23.86
N ASP A 255 6.27 -6.38 24.65
CA ASP A 255 5.95 -6.52 26.08
C ASP A 255 6.47 -5.31 26.88
N LYS A 256 7.58 -4.71 26.46
CA LYS A 256 8.05 -3.43 27.04
C LYS A 256 7.06 -2.29 26.76
N TRP A 257 6.47 -2.24 25.57
CA TRP A 257 5.46 -1.25 25.25
C TRP A 257 4.17 -1.46 26.08
N VAL A 258 3.73 -2.71 26.26
CA VAL A 258 2.58 -3.03 27.16
C VAL A 258 2.88 -2.56 28.57
N SER A 259 4.05 -2.89 29.12
CA SER A 259 4.49 -2.40 30.44
C SER A 259 4.54 -0.87 30.52
N ALA A 260 5.00 -0.19 29.46
CA ALA A 260 5.05 1.26 29.42
C ALA A 260 3.63 1.90 29.46
N PHE A 261 2.65 1.31 28.78
CA PHE A 261 1.25 1.74 28.87
C PHE A 261 0.72 1.59 30.31
N GLU A 262 0.96 0.45 30.94
CA GLU A 262 0.55 0.20 32.33
C GLU A 262 1.17 1.20 33.31
N LYS A 263 2.49 1.38 33.25
CA LYS A 263 3.24 2.32 34.11
C LYS A 263 2.82 3.77 33.91
N ALA A 264 2.51 4.16 32.66
CA ALA A 264 2.04 5.50 32.32
C ALA A 264 0.56 5.72 32.69
N GLY A 265 -0.18 4.66 33.08
CA GLY A 265 -1.61 4.72 33.39
C GLY A 265 -2.48 5.05 32.17
N VAL A 266 -2.05 4.67 30.97
CA VAL A 266 -2.74 4.95 29.71
C VAL A 266 -3.35 3.67 29.16
N ASN A 267 -4.66 3.68 28.91
CA ASN A 267 -5.36 2.58 28.26
C ASN A 267 -5.37 2.80 26.75
N GLU A 268 -4.72 1.90 26.00
CA GLU A 268 -4.60 1.96 24.56
C GLU A 268 -5.86 1.51 23.79
N LYS A 269 -6.72 0.69 24.42
CA LYS A 269 -7.88 0.05 23.77
C LYS A 269 -8.86 1.04 23.14
N PRO A 270 -9.23 2.16 23.79
CA PRO A 270 -10.12 3.15 23.19
C PRO A 270 -9.56 3.81 21.93
N TYR A 271 -8.24 3.90 21.79
CA TYR A 271 -7.63 4.42 20.56
C TYR A 271 -7.79 3.45 19.39
N LEU A 272 -7.77 2.15 19.64
CA LEU A 272 -7.77 1.09 18.64
C LEU A 272 -9.17 0.60 18.25
N TYR A 273 -9.94 0.17 19.25
CA TYR A 273 -11.07 -0.73 19.03
C TYR A 273 -12.43 -0.04 19.09
N ARG A 274 -12.44 1.26 19.33
CA ARG A 274 -13.67 2.04 19.34
C ARG A 274 -13.91 2.67 17.98
N GLU A 275 -15.11 2.49 17.42
CA GLU A 275 -15.61 3.33 16.35
C GLU A 275 -15.82 4.75 16.89
N ARG A 276 -15.48 5.75 16.10
CA ARG A 276 -15.61 7.17 16.45
C ARG A 276 -16.79 7.78 15.69
N GLY A 277 -17.49 8.68 16.35
CA GLY A 277 -18.55 9.46 15.71
C GLY A 277 -18.00 10.48 14.72
N GLU A 278 -18.75 10.74 13.66
CA GLU A 278 -18.34 11.75 12.66
C GLU A 278 -18.33 13.17 13.24
N ASP A 279 -19.18 13.43 14.26
CA ASP A 279 -19.24 14.70 14.97
C ASP A 279 -18.21 14.80 16.12
N GLU A 280 -17.51 13.71 16.42
CA GLU A 280 -16.48 13.70 17.46
C GLU A 280 -15.28 14.55 17.03
N ILE A 281 -14.74 15.34 17.99
CA ILE A 281 -13.48 16.07 17.79
C ILE A 281 -12.33 15.07 17.87
N LEU A 282 -11.65 14.89 16.75
CA LEU A 282 -10.53 13.97 16.64
C LEU A 282 -9.20 14.63 17.03
N PRO A 283 -8.22 13.89 17.56
CA PRO A 283 -6.93 14.45 17.97
C PRO A 283 -6.18 15.25 16.90
N TRP A 284 -6.50 15.04 15.63
CA TRP A 284 -5.87 15.68 14.47
C TRP A 284 -6.76 16.72 13.77
N ASP A 285 -7.96 17.03 14.26
CA ASP A 285 -8.88 17.97 13.60
C ASP A 285 -8.35 19.41 13.55
N HIS A 286 -7.36 19.74 14.38
CA HIS A 286 -6.65 21.02 14.35
C HIS A 286 -5.65 21.13 13.19
N LEU A 287 -5.37 20.05 12.44
CA LEU A 287 -4.49 20.02 11.28
C LEU A 287 -5.33 19.94 10.00
N SER A 288 -4.96 20.71 8.99
CA SER A 288 -5.61 20.63 7.68
C SER A 288 -4.74 19.86 6.69
N SER A 289 -5.29 18.81 6.10
CA SER A 289 -4.69 18.10 4.96
C SER A 289 -5.12 18.71 3.61
N GLY A 290 -5.96 19.75 3.62
CA GLY A 290 -6.61 20.31 2.44
C GLY A 290 -7.90 19.58 2.05
N ILE A 291 -8.15 18.38 2.57
CA ILE A 291 -9.39 17.62 2.33
C ILE A 291 -10.42 18.03 3.39
N ILE A 292 -11.66 18.31 2.95
CA ILE A 292 -12.74 18.65 3.87
C ILE A 292 -13.29 17.38 4.57
N LYS A 293 -13.73 17.53 5.83
CA LYS A 293 -14.19 16.41 6.67
C LYS A 293 -15.46 15.77 6.11
N GLU A 294 -16.35 16.57 5.56
CA GLU A 294 -17.61 16.15 4.93
C GLU A 294 -17.36 15.22 3.73
N PHE A 295 -16.33 15.50 2.94
CA PHE A 295 -15.94 14.63 1.85
C PHE A 295 -15.45 13.27 2.37
N LEU A 296 -14.65 13.26 3.45
CA LEU A 296 -14.19 12.00 4.05
C LEU A 296 -15.36 11.18 4.61
N ALA A 297 -16.36 11.82 5.21
CA ALA A 297 -17.58 11.15 5.70
C ALA A 297 -18.41 10.56 4.54
N SER A 298 -18.58 11.32 3.46
CA SER A 298 -19.25 10.84 2.25
C SER A 298 -18.53 9.64 1.64
N GLU A 299 -17.20 9.68 1.56
CA GLU A 299 -16.40 8.57 1.05
C GLU A 299 -16.44 7.33 1.97
N ARG A 300 -16.52 7.54 3.29
CA ARG A 300 -16.77 6.46 4.25
C ARG A 300 -18.10 5.77 3.97
N LYS A 301 -19.17 6.54 3.81
CA LYS A 301 -20.51 5.99 3.50
C LYS A 301 -20.49 5.18 2.21
N LYS A 302 -19.97 5.73 1.12
CA LYS A 302 -19.82 5.03 -0.17
C LYS A 302 -19.01 3.74 -0.04
N SER A 303 -17.92 3.78 0.75
CA SER A 303 -17.10 2.62 1.04
C SER A 303 -17.91 1.47 1.65
N LEU A 304 -18.71 1.77 2.70
CA LEU A 304 -19.56 0.77 3.37
C LEU A 304 -20.68 0.25 2.44
N GLU A 305 -21.15 1.07 1.53
CA GLU A 305 -22.13 0.74 0.48
C GLU A 305 -21.49 0.07 -0.74
N GLN A 306 -20.16 -0.08 -0.76
CA GLN A 306 -19.36 -0.66 -1.86
C GLN A 306 -19.49 0.14 -3.17
N GLU A 307 -19.75 1.42 -3.06
CA GLU A 307 -19.77 2.34 -4.18
C GLU A 307 -18.37 2.83 -4.52
N PHE A 308 -18.15 3.09 -5.80
CA PHE A 308 -16.87 3.55 -6.32
C PHE A 308 -16.89 5.06 -6.56
N THR A 309 -15.86 5.75 -6.11
CA THR A 309 -15.62 7.15 -6.47
C THR A 309 -14.56 7.21 -7.56
N PRO A 310 -14.86 7.80 -8.73
CA PRO A 310 -13.96 7.93 -9.85
C PRO A 310 -12.67 8.71 -9.51
N ASP A 311 -11.65 8.56 -10.33
CA ASP A 311 -10.40 9.28 -10.17
C ASP A 311 -10.57 10.74 -10.61
N CYS A 312 -10.19 11.69 -9.74
CA CYS A 312 -10.31 13.11 -10.05
C CYS A 312 -9.37 13.59 -11.16
N PHE A 313 -8.39 12.80 -11.54
CA PHE A 313 -7.45 13.14 -12.60
C PHE A 313 -8.01 12.84 -13.99
N THR A 314 -8.77 11.74 -14.11
CA THR A 314 -9.36 11.27 -15.38
C THR A 314 -10.84 11.57 -15.51
N ASP A 315 -11.59 11.47 -14.40
CA ASP A 315 -13.06 11.36 -14.44
C ASP A 315 -13.78 12.59 -13.87
N GLY A 316 -13.03 13.61 -13.44
CA GLY A 316 -13.58 14.88 -12.94
C GLY A 316 -13.43 15.09 -11.43
N CYS A 317 -13.66 16.33 -11.00
CA CYS A 317 -13.45 16.73 -9.61
C CYS A 317 -14.55 16.21 -8.69
N PRO A 318 -14.19 15.46 -7.60
CA PRO A 318 -15.16 15.02 -6.61
C PRO A 318 -15.37 16.03 -5.46
N ASP A 319 -14.99 17.29 -5.63
CA ASP A 319 -15.13 18.39 -4.66
C ASP A 319 -14.56 18.12 -3.27
N CYS A 320 -13.42 17.48 -3.21
CA CYS A 320 -12.76 17.13 -1.94
C CYS A 320 -12.16 18.32 -1.18
N GLY A 321 -12.16 19.53 -1.75
CA GLY A 321 -11.62 20.75 -1.16
C GLY A 321 -10.11 20.98 -1.37
N ALA A 322 -9.34 19.97 -1.76
CA ALA A 322 -7.87 20.07 -1.82
C ALA A 322 -7.37 21.09 -2.85
N CYS A 323 -8.01 21.19 -4.01
CA CYS A 323 -7.59 22.06 -5.11
C CYS A 323 -8.00 23.52 -4.89
N ALA A 324 -9.12 23.76 -4.19
CA ALA A 324 -9.62 25.12 -3.92
C ALA A 324 -8.67 25.95 -3.03
N ARG A 325 -7.72 25.29 -2.36
CA ARG A 325 -6.75 25.93 -1.45
C ARG A 325 -5.33 25.98 -2.00
N SER A 326 -5.11 25.52 -3.24
CA SER A 326 -3.78 25.54 -3.84
C SER A 326 -3.72 26.59 -4.95
N GLU A 327 -2.96 27.65 -4.73
CA GLU A 327 -2.69 28.71 -5.74
C GLU A 327 -1.87 28.19 -6.94
N HIS A 328 -1.44 26.92 -6.91
CA HIS A 328 -0.51 26.35 -7.87
C HIS A 328 -1.05 25.09 -8.59
N TYR A 329 -2.36 24.94 -8.66
CA TYR A 329 -2.94 23.82 -9.40
C TYR A 329 -2.92 24.12 -10.90
N VAL A 330 -1.93 23.57 -11.59
CA VAL A 330 -1.92 23.52 -13.06
C VAL A 330 -2.65 22.25 -13.47
N LYS A 331 -3.85 22.39 -14.06
CA LYS A 331 -4.45 21.30 -14.85
C LYS A 331 -3.51 21.07 -16.03
N VAL A 332 -2.90 19.89 -16.09
CA VAL A 332 -2.15 19.43 -17.27
C VAL A 332 -3.12 18.93 -18.30
#